data_7c9e531b400e984e7e53347534710bd0
#
_entry.id   7c9e531b400e984e7e53347534710bd0
#
_cell.length_a   1.000
_cell.length_b   1.000
_cell.length_c   1.000
_cell.angle_alpha   90.00
_cell.angle_beta   90.00
_cell.angle_gamma   90.00
#
_symmetry.space_group_name_H-M   'P 1'
#
loop_
_entity.id
_entity.type
_entity.pdbx_description
1 polymer ?
#
loop_
_entity_poly.entity_id
_entity_poly.type
_entity_poly.pdbx_seq_one_letter_code
_entity_poly.pdbx_strand_id
1 'polypeptide(L)'
;MIRLKQIFVAIIFVAFPLLFLFISNITNDISLDDLKTEFKYKNSRFVKVDGTFLHYVDEGEGTPIILLHGTGASLHTWDLWAERLKDKYRVLRITLPGFGLSGPRRDKKYKIKDYVNLLESFVEKIGVEKFYLAGNSLGGSIAWLYTSYNDNKVKKLILINSSGFEFDEIPFVIKIARNKHLNFLIKKISPKFLIKKSLNEVYFDDKRISKSIINRYYKLNLREGNRQAFVDRALINFTDHTSRLKKIKSPTLILWGGNDEWINVKFAQKFKTMIKNSRVSIMNETGHIPMEEKPFESLRIVEDFLVE
;
A
#
# COMPACT_ATOMS: atom_id res chain seq x y z
N MET A 1 -1.48 -56.12 5.38
CA MET A 1 -0.47 -55.67 4.38
C MET A 1 -1.08 -54.93 3.17
N ILE A 2 -2.15 -55.40 2.58
CA ILE A 2 -2.77 -54.80 1.37
C ILE A 2 -3.26 -53.35 1.66
N ARG A 3 -3.94 -53.07 2.76
CA ARG A 3 -4.43 -51.74 3.12
C ARG A 3 -3.30 -50.71 3.30
N LEU A 4 -2.15 -51.09 3.87
CA LEU A 4 -1.00 -50.18 4.06
C LEU A 4 -0.38 -49.78 2.72
N LYS A 5 -0.27 -50.72 1.75
CA LYS A 5 0.21 -50.44 0.38
C LYS A 5 -0.75 -49.51 -0.36
N GLN A 6 -2.04 -49.70 -0.19
CA GLN A 6 -3.07 -48.82 -0.85
C GLN A 6 -3.04 -47.40 -0.29
N ILE A 7 -2.86 -47.26 1.03
CA ILE A 7 -2.71 -45.94 1.67
C ILE A 7 -1.43 -45.25 1.17
N PHE A 8 -0.32 -45.97 1.09
CA PHE A 8 0.97 -45.45 0.63
C PHE A 8 0.88 -44.99 -0.86
N VAL A 9 0.24 -45.78 -1.72
CA VAL A 9 -0.01 -45.43 -3.12
C VAL A 9 -0.91 -44.18 -3.21
N ALA A 10 -1.99 -44.12 -2.44
CA ALA A 10 -2.87 -42.96 -2.42
C ALA A 10 -2.14 -41.67 -1.95
N ILE A 11 -1.26 -41.77 -0.95
CA ILE A 11 -0.43 -40.65 -0.49
C ILE A 11 0.49 -40.17 -1.62
N ILE A 12 1.14 -41.09 -2.35
CA ILE A 12 2.00 -40.72 -3.49
C ILE A 12 1.20 -40.01 -4.59
N PHE A 13 0.02 -40.55 -4.95
CA PHE A 13 -0.84 -39.95 -5.97
C PHE A 13 -1.37 -38.54 -5.61
N VAL A 14 -1.46 -38.20 -4.34
CA VAL A 14 -1.84 -36.85 -3.87
C VAL A 14 -0.61 -35.98 -3.65
N ALA A 15 0.43 -36.50 -3.01
CA ALA A 15 1.63 -35.73 -2.68
C ALA A 15 2.46 -35.34 -3.90
N PHE A 16 2.55 -36.22 -4.90
CA PHE A 16 3.36 -35.95 -6.11
C PHE A 16 2.79 -34.81 -6.97
N PRO A 17 1.49 -34.75 -7.30
CA PRO A 17 0.92 -33.60 -7.97
C PRO A 17 1.03 -32.30 -7.17
N LEU A 18 0.85 -32.35 -5.85
CA LEU A 18 1.01 -31.19 -4.98
C LEU A 18 2.45 -30.69 -4.96
N LEU A 19 3.43 -31.60 -4.86
CA LEU A 19 4.85 -31.26 -4.93
C LEU A 19 5.23 -30.72 -6.30
N PHE A 20 4.72 -31.32 -7.38
CA PHE A 20 4.91 -30.80 -8.74
C PHE A 20 4.32 -29.40 -8.92
N LEU A 21 3.09 -29.17 -8.45
CA LEU A 21 2.47 -27.85 -8.43
C LEU A 21 3.26 -26.85 -7.59
N PHE A 22 3.80 -27.28 -6.46
CA PHE A 22 4.67 -26.44 -5.63
C PHE A 22 5.94 -26.05 -6.39
N ILE A 23 6.67 -27.02 -6.92
CA ILE A 23 7.96 -26.79 -7.61
C ILE A 23 7.74 -25.93 -8.88
N SER A 24 6.71 -26.21 -9.66
CA SER A 24 6.41 -25.47 -10.90
C SER A 24 5.98 -24.02 -10.68
N ASN A 25 5.59 -23.66 -9.45
CA ASN A 25 5.20 -22.30 -9.07
C ASN A 25 6.26 -21.59 -8.21
N ILE A 26 7.43 -22.20 -7.98
CA ILE A 26 8.55 -21.49 -7.36
C ILE A 26 8.94 -20.34 -8.27
N THR A 27 8.90 -19.13 -7.72
CA THR A 27 9.20 -17.91 -8.44
C THR A 27 10.44 -17.25 -7.86
N ASN A 28 11.43 -17.00 -8.70
CA ASN A 28 12.64 -16.31 -8.31
C ASN A 28 12.36 -14.83 -8.03
N ASP A 29 13.13 -14.26 -7.12
CA ASP A 29 13.17 -12.82 -6.94
C ASP A 29 13.79 -12.13 -8.18
N ILE A 30 13.37 -10.92 -8.43
CA ILE A 30 13.90 -10.06 -9.50
C ILE A 30 14.83 -9.02 -8.86
N SER A 31 15.99 -8.83 -9.47
CA SER A 31 16.97 -7.85 -9.00
C SER A 31 16.42 -6.42 -9.07
N LEU A 32 16.93 -5.53 -8.21
CA LEU A 32 16.56 -4.13 -8.27
C LEU A 32 16.92 -3.50 -9.62
N ASP A 33 18.06 -3.88 -10.21
CA ASP A 33 18.53 -3.27 -11.45
C ASP A 33 17.67 -3.69 -12.64
N ASP A 34 17.26 -4.95 -12.71
CA ASP A 34 16.30 -5.40 -13.73
C ASP A 34 14.96 -4.66 -13.60
N LEU A 35 14.44 -4.49 -12.38
CA LEU A 35 13.20 -3.76 -12.16
C LEU A 35 13.30 -2.27 -12.46
N LYS A 36 14.46 -1.64 -12.24
CA LYS A 36 14.68 -0.24 -12.64
C LYS A 36 14.56 -0.04 -14.13
N THR A 37 14.96 -0.99 -14.96
CA THR A 37 14.85 -0.86 -16.42
C THR A 37 13.41 -0.70 -16.89
N GLU A 38 12.45 -1.29 -16.15
CA GLU A 38 11.03 -1.32 -16.51
C GLU A 38 10.19 -0.29 -15.71
N PHE A 39 10.53 -0.08 -14.43
CA PHE A 39 9.66 0.65 -13.49
C PHE A 39 10.26 1.96 -12.94
N LYS A 40 11.46 2.32 -13.36
CA LYS A 40 12.06 3.61 -12.99
C LYS A 40 11.61 4.69 -13.97
N TYR A 41 11.09 5.80 -13.47
CA TYR A 41 10.87 7.00 -14.27
C TYR A 41 12.19 7.77 -14.50
N LYS A 42 12.22 8.63 -15.50
CA LYS A 42 13.37 9.50 -15.77
C LYS A 42 13.72 10.38 -14.56
N ASN A 43 12.73 10.84 -13.84
CA ASN A 43 12.82 11.69 -12.64
C ASN A 43 12.77 10.91 -11.31
N SER A 44 12.87 9.56 -11.36
CA SER A 44 12.99 8.75 -10.15
C SER A 44 14.26 9.08 -9.38
N ARG A 45 14.13 9.23 -8.09
CA ARG A 45 15.23 9.48 -7.15
C ARG A 45 15.28 8.36 -6.11
N PHE A 46 16.48 8.11 -5.61
CA PHE A 46 16.73 7.18 -4.51
C PHE A 46 17.48 7.91 -3.41
N VAL A 47 16.94 7.93 -2.22
CA VAL A 47 17.53 8.60 -1.07
C VAL A 47 17.68 7.62 0.10
N LYS A 48 18.79 7.69 0.82
CA LYS A 48 19.00 6.93 2.04
C LYS A 48 18.53 7.76 3.24
N VAL A 49 17.55 7.26 3.96
CA VAL A 49 16.96 7.88 5.16
C VAL A 49 16.99 6.82 6.27
N ASP A 50 17.61 7.13 7.41
CA ASP A 50 17.74 6.24 8.57
C ASP A 50 18.19 4.81 8.18
N GLY A 51 19.18 4.72 7.31
CA GLY A 51 19.70 3.44 6.82
C GLY A 51 18.84 2.73 5.77
N THR A 52 17.66 3.26 5.45
CA THR A 52 16.71 2.70 4.48
C THR A 52 16.78 3.46 3.16
N PHE A 53 16.80 2.75 2.04
CA PHE A 53 16.67 3.37 0.72
C PHE A 53 15.20 3.56 0.37
N LEU A 54 14.85 4.80 -0.01
CA LEU A 54 13.53 5.15 -0.49
C LEU A 54 13.60 5.52 -1.97
N HIS A 55 12.76 4.90 -2.77
CA HIS A 55 12.46 5.33 -4.12
C HIS A 55 11.32 6.35 -4.08
N TYR A 56 11.53 7.50 -4.70
CA TYR A 56 10.51 8.54 -4.81
C TYR A 56 10.61 9.28 -6.14
N VAL A 57 9.54 9.97 -6.49
CA VAL A 57 9.47 10.90 -7.62
C VAL A 57 9.09 12.26 -7.06
N ASP A 58 9.76 13.30 -7.55
CA ASP A 58 9.57 14.71 -7.18
C ASP A 58 9.38 15.49 -8.47
N GLU A 59 8.17 15.99 -8.70
CA GLU A 59 7.76 16.61 -9.96
C GLU A 59 6.79 17.76 -9.74
N GLY A 60 6.79 18.75 -10.67
CA GLY A 60 6.00 19.97 -10.54
C GLY A 60 6.61 20.95 -9.52
N GLU A 61 5.94 22.08 -9.38
CA GLU A 61 6.33 23.18 -8.51
C GLU A 61 5.15 23.67 -7.65
N GLY A 62 5.41 24.50 -6.63
CA GLY A 62 4.38 25.05 -5.75
C GLY A 62 4.29 24.35 -4.40
N THR A 63 3.10 24.37 -3.78
CA THR A 63 2.90 23.72 -2.49
C THR A 63 3.10 22.22 -2.59
N PRO A 64 3.99 21.62 -1.76
CA PRO A 64 4.22 20.18 -1.81
C PRO A 64 2.98 19.38 -1.44
N ILE A 65 2.74 18.28 -2.17
CA ILE A 65 1.79 17.23 -1.84
C ILE A 65 2.50 15.89 -1.79
N ILE A 66 2.42 15.21 -0.66
CA ILE A 66 3.04 13.89 -0.45
C ILE A 66 1.97 12.81 -0.60
N LEU A 67 2.25 11.81 -1.43
CA LEU A 67 1.33 10.71 -1.76
C LEU A 67 1.91 9.37 -1.28
N LEU A 68 1.20 8.71 -0.34
CA LEU A 68 1.57 7.45 0.29
C LEU A 68 0.65 6.32 -0.13
N HIS A 69 1.20 5.29 -0.77
CA HIS A 69 0.45 4.14 -1.28
C HIS A 69 0.08 3.11 -0.20
N GLY A 70 -0.82 2.20 -0.54
CA GLY A 70 -1.26 1.08 0.30
C GLY A 70 -0.33 -0.15 0.26
N THR A 71 -0.71 -1.17 1.01
CA THR A 71 0.00 -2.47 1.05
C THR A 71 0.03 -3.13 -0.32
N GLY A 72 1.19 -3.64 -0.73
CA GLY A 72 1.37 -4.34 -2.01
C GLY A 72 1.48 -3.43 -3.23
N ALA A 73 1.19 -2.13 -3.10
CA ALA A 73 1.31 -1.14 -4.15
C ALA A 73 2.72 -0.49 -4.20
N SER A 74 2.85 0.57 -4.96
CA SER A 74 4.05 1.40 -5.08
C SER A 74 3.64 2.81 -5.50
N LEU A 75 4.60 3.72 -5.66
CA LEU A 75 4.31 5.10 -6.09
C LEU A 75 3.54 5.20 -7.43
N HIS A 76 3.58 4.14 -8.26
CA HIS A 76 2.89 4.07 -9.55
C HIS A 76 1.35 4.11 -9.42
N THR A 77 0.80 3.77 -8.26
CA THR A 77 -0.64 3.88 -7.98
C THR A 77 -1.17 5.31 -8.14
N TRP A 78 -0.27 6.29 -8.12
CA TRP A 78 -0.56 7.72 -8.19
C TRP A 78 -0.31 8.34 -9.57
N ASP A 79 0.03 7.55 -10.61
CA ASP A 79 0.47 8.08 -11.90
C ASP A 79 -0.51 9.09 -12.50
N LEU A 80 -1.80 8.73 -12.58
CA LEU A 80 -2.81 9.59 -13.18
C LEU A 80 -3.15 10.84 -12.33
N TRP A 81 -3.00 10.73 -11.01
CA TRP A 81 -3.12 11.91 -10.14
C TRP A 81 -1.93 12.84 -10.30
N ALA A 82 -0.73 12.28 -10.30
CA ALA A 82 0.50 13.06 -10.39
C ALA A 82 0.62 13.81 -11.71
N GLU A 83 0.17 13.19 -12.81
CA GLU A 83 0.14 13.83 -14.14
C GLU A 83 -0.65 15.13 -14.14
N ARG A 84 -1.74 15.21 -13.38
CA ARG A 84 -2.58 16.42 -13.26
C ARG A 84 -2.11 17.36 -12.16
N LEU A 85 -1.76 16.80 -11.00
CA LEU A 85 -1.39 17.61 -9.84
C LEU A 85 -0.10 18.39 -10.05
N LYS A 86 0.87 17.85 -10.82
CA LYS A 86 2.18 18.51 -11.06
C LYS A 86 2.08 19.88 -11.75
N ASP A 87 0.95 20.19 -12.39
CA ASP A 87 0.73 21.49 -13.02
C ASP A 87 0.50 22.61 -12.00
N LYS A 88 0.12 22.24 -10.74
CA LYS A 88 -0.24 23.20 -9.67
C LYS A 88 0.52 22.97 -8.37
N TYR A 89 1.09 21.77 -8.19
CA TYR A 89 1.71 21.34 -6.93
C TYR A 89 3.05 20.68 -7.19
N ARG A 90 3.96 20.77 -6.22
CA ARG A 90 5.13 19.89 -6.17
C ARG A 90 4.71 18.53 -5.65
N VAL A 91 4.63 17.53 -6.52
CA VAL A 91 4.13 16.20 -6.21
C VAL A 91 5.25 15.27 -5.80
N LEU A 92 5.18 14.78 -4.57
CA LEU A 92 6.14 13.84 -3.98
C LEU A 92 5.46 12.48 -3.81
N ARG A 93 5.77 11.55 -4.69
CA ARG A 93 5.28 10.17 -4.63
C ARG A 93 6.35 9.28 -4.04
N ILE A 94 6.05 8.59 -2.94
CA ILE A 94 7.03 7.77 -2.22
C ILE A 94 6.64 6.30 -2.33
N THR A 95 7.60 5.44 -2.69
CA THR A 95 7.46 4.00 -2.49
C THR A 95 7.86 3.66 -1.06
N LEU A 96 6.90 3.17 -0.28
CA LEU A 96 7.13 2.79 1.11
C LEU A 96 8.11 1.61 1.23
N PRO A 97 8.93 1.54 2.29
CA PRO A 97 9.80 0.39 2.54
C PRO A 97 9.03 -0.92 2.66
N GLY A 98 9.61 -1.98 2.11
CA GLY A 98 8.98 -3.29 1.99
C GLY A 98 8.22 -3.49 0.68
N PHE A 99 8.22 -2.48 -0.21
CA PHE A 99 7.47 -2.49 -1.47
C PHE A 99 8.27 -1.91 -2.63
N GLY A 100 7.82 -2.24 -3.85
CA GLY A 100 8.31 -1.68 -5.10
C GLY A 100 9.84 -1.56 -5.16
N LEU A 101 10.35 -0.46 -5.71
CA LEU A 101 11.78 -0.25 -5.85
C LEU A 101 12.50 0.20 -4.56
N SER A 102 11.80 0.59 -3.48
CA SER A 102 12.42 0.84 -2.18
C SER A 102 12.95 -0.44 -1.53
N GLY A 103 12.17 -1.51 -1.60
CA GLY A 103 12.53 -2.82 -1.07
C GLY A 103 12.55 -2.91 0.46
N PRO A 104 13.11 -3.99 1.00
CA PRO A 104 13.04 -4.28 2.42
C PRO A 104 13.89 -3.34 3.27
N ARG A 105 13.46 -3.12 4.50
CA ARG A 105 14.29 -2.49 5.54
C ARG A 105 15.27 -3.50 6.12
N ARG A 106 16.51 -3.11 6.30
CA ARG A 106 17.54 -3.96 6.92
C ARG A 106 17.24 -4.25 8.39
N ASP A 107 16.65 -3.28 9.10
CA ASP A 107 16.30 -3.38 10.52
C ASP A 107 14.94 -4.06 10.77
N LYS A 108 14.21 -4.44 9.71
CA LYS A 108 12.88 -5.07 9.74
C LYS A 108 11.82 -4.33 10.57
N LYS A 109 11.97 -3.02 10.75
CA LYS A 109 11.04 -2.19 11.49
C LYS A 109 9.89 -1.74 10.57
N TYR A 110 8.72 -2.36 10.76
CA TYR A 110 7.53 -2.13 9.92
C TYR A 110 6.27 -1.76 10.72
N LYS A 111 6.38 -1.37 12.00
CA LYS A 111 5.27 -0.80 12.75
C LYS A 111 4.87 0.54 12.13
N ILE A 112 3.61 0.94 12.26
CA ILE A 112 3.14 2.23 11.70
C ILE A 112 3.98 3.40 12.22
N LYS A 113 4.38 3.37 13.50
CA LYS A 113 5.25 4.40 14.08
C LYS A 113 6.64 4.46 13.41
N ASP A 114 7.17 3.32 12.94
CA ASP A 114 8.47 3.29 12.25
C ASP A 114 8.38 3.98 10.88
N TYR A 115 7.25 3.81 10.17
CA TYR A 115 6.98 4.54 8.93
C TYR A 115 6.77 6.04 9.17
N VAL A 116 6.07 6.40 10.26
CA VAL A 116 5.88 7.81 10.65
C VAL A 116 7.22 8.50 10.91
N ASN A 117 8.11 7.86 11.67
CA ASN A 117 9.44 8.40 11.95
C ASN A 117 10.26 8.53 10.66
N LEU A 118 10.19 7.52 9.78
CA LEU A 118 10.89 7.56 8.50
C LEU A 118 10.36 8.66 7.57
N LEU A 119 9.05 8.92 7.57
CA LEU A 119 8.46 10.03 6.81
C LEU A 119 8.98 11.38 7.35
N GLU A 120 9.09 11.54 8.67
CA GLU A 120 9.65 12.75 9.28
C GLU A 120 11.09 12.96 8.82
N SER A 121 11.96 11.96 8.99
CA SER A 121 13.35 12.04 8.51
C SER A 121 13.46 12.29 7.00
N PHE A 122 12.51 11.76 6.21
CA PHE A 122 12.47 12.00 4.77
C PHE A 122 12.13 13.45 4.45
N VAL A 123 11.06 14.03 5.03
CA VAL A 123 10.65 15.42 4.72
C VAL A 123 11.69 16.43 5.18
N GLU A 124 12.35 16.18 6.32
CA GLU A 124 13.47 16.98 6.78
C GLU A 124 14.64 16.92 5.78
N LYS A 125 14.98 15.73 5.32
CA LYS A 125 16.11 15.53 4.39
C LYS A 125 15.91 16.20 3.03
N ILE A 126 14.66 16.26 2.54
CA ILE A 126 14.35 16.92 1.26
C ILE A 126 13.95 18.40 1.41
N GLY A 127 14.00 18.94 2.64
CA GLY A 127 13.73 20.34 2.93
C GLY A 127 12.26 20.73 2.72
N VAL A 128 11.31 19.86 3.10
CA VAL A 128 9.87 20.15 3.00
C VAL A 128 9.30 20.42 4.39
N GLU A 129 8.89 21.67 4.65
CA GLU A 129 8.41 22.10 5.96
C GLU A 129 6.88 21.99 6.11
N LYS A 130 6.13 22.44 5.10
CA LYS A 130 4.66 22.42 5.09
C LYS A 130 4.13 21.84 3.79
N PHE A 131 3.21 20.89 3.89
CA PHE A 131 2.72 20.14 2.75
C PHE A 131 1.29 19.62 2.93
N TYR A 132 0.66 19.24 1.83
CA TYR A 132 -0.52 18.40 1.83
C TYR A 132 -0.10 16.93 1.92
N LEU A 133 -0.84 16.12 2.68
CA LEU A 133 -0.52 14.72 2.87
C LEU A 133 -1.70 13.84 2.50
N ALA A 134 -1.53 12.98 1.50
CA ALA A 134 -2.51 12.01 1.08
C ALA A 134 -2.01 10.58 1.29
N GLY A 135 -2.88 9.69 1.75
CA GLY A 135 -2.52 8.29 1.93
C GLY A 135 -3.68 7.35 1.72
N ASN A 136 -3.41 6.24 1.00
CA ASN A 136 -4.35 5.14 0.81
C ASN A 136 -4.01 3.98 1.75
N SER A 137 -5.01 3.38 2.38
CA SER A 137 -4.87 2.14 3.16
C SER A 137 -3.77 2.26 4.24
N LEU A 138 -2.68 1.50 4.13
CA LEU A 138 -1.47 1.63 4.95
C LEU A 138 -0.91 3.06 4.91
N GLY A 139 -0.81 3.66 3.71
CA GLY A 139 -0.38 5.05 3.56
C GLY A 139 -1.29 6.02 4.30
N GLY A 140 -2.59 5.73 4.36
CA GLY A 140 -3.56 6.47 5.17
C GLY A 140 -3.26 6.38 6.66
N SER A 141 -2.93 5.16 7.17
CA SER A 141 -2.51 4.98 8.58
C SER A 141 -1.28 5.80 8.91
N ILE A 142 -0.31 5.82 8.03
CA ILE A 142 0.91 6.61 8.20
C ILE A 142 0.56 8.10 8.20
N ALA A 143 -0.28 8.53 7.23
CA ALA A 143 -0.63 9.93 7.05
C ALA A 143 -1.36 10.50 8.28
N TRP A 144 -2.42 9.85 8.77
CA TRP A 144 -3.13 10.39 9.92
C TRP A 144 -2.32 10.30 11.22
N LEU A 145 -1.54 9.21 11.40
CA LEU A 145 -0.72 9.11 12.60
C LEU A 145 0.41 10.15 12.60
N TYR A 146 1.04 10.37 11.41
CA TYR A 146 2.02 11.44 11.22
C TYR A 146 1.40 12.81 11.56
N THR A 147 0.26 13.13 10.96
CA THR A 147 -0.44 14.40 11.20
C THR A 147 -0.76 14.59 12.67
N SER A 148 -1.15 13.55 13.39
CA SER A 148 -1.46 13.63 14.82
C SER A 148 -0.27 13.98 15.72
N TYR A 149 0.97 13.85 15.22
CA TYR A 149 2.20 14.28 15.89
C TYR A 149 2.72 15.63 15.36
N ASN A 150 2.49 15.91 14.07
CA ASN A 150 3.10 17.03 13.32
C ASN A 150 2.01 17.86 12.59
N ASP A 151 0.89 18.15 13.27
CA ASP A 151 -0.26 18.84 12.68
C ASP A 151 0.10 20.21 12.07
N ASN A 152 1.08 20.90 12.64
CA ASN A 152 1.59 22.18 12.15
C ASN A 152 2.35 22.09 10.80
N LYS A 153 2.82 20.91 10.42
CA LYS A 153 3.48 20.66 9.12
C LYS A 153 2.48 20.28 8.02
N VAL A 154 1.30 19.71 8.37
CA VAL A 154 0.30 19.25 7.41
C VAL A 154 -0.76 20.31 7.19
N LYS A 155 -0.77 20.93 6.01
CA LYS A 155 -1.75 21.95 5.63
C LYS A 155 -3.17 21.38 5.44
N LYS A 156 -3.28 20.21 4.80
CA LYS A 156 -4.50 19.44 4.61
C LYS A 156 -4.16 17.95 4.57
N LEU A 157 -5.02 17.14 5.14
CA LEU A 157 -4.91 15.68 5.17
C LEU A 157 -5.96 15.04 4.28
N ILE A 158 -5.55 14.04 3.48
CA ILE A 158 -6.45 13.27 2.61
C ILE A 158 -6.29 11.78 2.94
N LEU A 159 -7.35 11.19 3.47
CA LEU A 159 -7.42 9.78 3.84
C LEU A 159 -8.26 9.03 2.83
N ILE A 160 -7.64 8.09 2.11
CA ILE A 160 -8.29 7.32 1.05
C ILE A 160 -8.39 5.87 1.49
N ASN A 161 -9.60 5.38 1.75
CA ASN A 161 -9.84 4.00 2.21
C ASN A 161 -8.82 3.61 3.31
N SER A 162 -8.64 4.51 4.28
CA SER A 162 -7.53 4.47 5.23
C SER A 162 -7.69 3.35 6.25
N SER A 163 -6.63 2.60 6.53
CA SER A 163 -6.59 1.79 7.74
C SER A 163 -6.32 2.66 8.97
N GLY A 164 -6.71 2.18 10.13
CA GLY A 164 -6.57 2.91 11.41
C GLY A 164 -7.28 2.21 12.55
N PHE A 165 -8.20 1.33 12.25
CA PHE A 165 -8.93 0.52 13.22
C PHE A 165 -8.58 -0.96 13.02
N GLU A 166 -8.87 -1.79 14.00
CA GLU A 166 -8.76 -3.23 13.84
C GLU A 166 -9.74 -3.70 12.75
N PHE A 167 -9.26 -4.59 11.88
CA PHE A 167 -10.08 -5.13 10.79
C PHE A 167 -11.09 -6.15 11.35
N ASP A 168 -12.34 -6.09 10.87
CA ASP A 168 -13.33 -7.13 11.15
C ASP A 168 -12.91 -8.47 10.54
N GLU A 169 -12.39 -8.43 9.31
CA GLU A 169 -11.85 -9.57 8.60
C GLU A 169 -10.47 -9.24 7.99
N ILE A 170 -9.57 -10.21 8.06
CA ILE A 170 -8.22 -10.08 7.50
C ILE A 170 -8.19 -10.69 6.09
N PRO A 171 -7.74 -9.98 5.05
CA PRO A 171 -7.60 -10.52 3.70
C PRO A 171 -6.85 -11.85 3.66
N PHE A 172 -7.26 -12.74 2.77
CA PHE A 172 -6.75 -14.13 2.71
C PHE A 172 -5.22 -14.21 2.60
N VAL A 173 -4.60 -13.37 1.79
CA VAL A 173 -3.14 -13.33 1.63
C VAL A 173 -2.43 -12.95 2.92
N ILE A 174 -3.02 -12.09 3.73
CA ILE A 174 -2.48 -11.70 5.05
C ILE A 174 -2.66 -12.85 6.05
N LYS A 175 -3.78 -13.60 5.99
CA LYS A 175 -3.98 -14.80 6.84
C LYS A 175 -2.87 -15.83 6.57
N ILE A 176 -2.53 -16.10 5.30
CA ILE A 176 -1.43 -17.00 4.94
C ILE A 176 -0.09 -16.45 5.46
N ALA A 177 0.20 -15.18 5.26
CA ALA A 177 1.44 -14.56 5.71
C ALA A 177 1.62 -14.61 7.24
N ARG A 178 0.53 -14.50 8.01
CA ARG A 178 0.54 -14.63 9.47
C ARG A 178 0.70 -16.06 9.98
N ASN A 179 0.36 -17.05 9.17
CA ASN A 179 0.50 -18.45 9.57
C ASN A 179 1.97 -18.88 9.48
N LYS A 180 2.59 -19.20 10.62
CA LYS A 180 4.01 -19.58 10.71
C LYS A 180 4.37 -20.80 9.87
N HIS A 181 3.41 -21.71 9.65
CA HIS A 181 3.61 -22.93 8.85
C HIS A 181 3.37 -22.72 7.36
N LEU A 182 2.67 -21.64 6.96
CA LEU A 182 2.30 -21.38 5.57
C LEU A 182 3.03 -20.18 4.97
N ASN A 183 3.62 -19.30 5.78
CA ASN A 183 4.21 -18.05 5.28
C ASN A 183 5.40 -18.24 4.34
N PHE A 184 6.06 -19.44 4.39
CA PHE A 184 7.09 -19.78 3.43
C PHE A 184 6.56 -19.85 1.99
N LEU A 185 5.26 -20.15 1.81
CA LEU A 185 4.62 -20.14 0.51
C LEU A 185 4.67 -18.73 -0.10
N ILE A 186 4.31 -17.70 0.68
CA ILE A 186 4.38 -16.29 0.22
C ILE A 186 5.80 -15.93 -0.23
N LYS A 187 6.83 -16.44 0.46
CA LYS A 187 8.24 -16.12 0.19
C LYS A 187 8.80 -16.84 -1.04
N LYS A 188 8.22 -17.97 -1.43
CA LYS A 188 8.76 -18.85 -2.48
C LYS A 188 7.83 -18.98 -3.68
N ILE A 189 6.52 -18.87 -3.46
CA ILE A 189 5.50 -19.06 -4.47
C ILE A 189 4.74 -17.74 -4.63
N SER A 190 4.75 -17.21 -5.84
CA SER A 190 3.97 -16.00 -6.16
C SER A 190 3.33 -16.19 -7.52
N PRO A 191 2.35 -17.10 -7.64
CA PRO A 191 1.68 -17.29 -8.92
C PRO A 191 0.89 -16.03 -9.28
N LYS A 192 1.01 -15.62 -10.54
CA LYS A 192 0.42 -14.37 -11.05
C LYS A 192 -1.09 -14.30 -10.86
N PHE A 193 -1.77 -15.46 -10.82
CA PHE A 193 -3.22 -15.51 -10.60
C PHE A 193 -3.62 -15.04 -9.17
N LEU A 194 -2.75 -15.24 -8.15
CA LEU A 194 -3.02 -14.73 -6.80
C LEU A 194 -2.92 -13.20 -6.75
N ILE A 195 -2.00 -12.60 -7.50
CA ILE A 195 -1.95 -11.15 -7.64
C ILE A 195 -3.22 -10.64 -8.31
N LYS A 196 -3.65 -11.30 -9.40
CA LYS A 196 -4.92 -10.96 -10.06
C LYS A 196 -6.10 -11.08 -9.09
N LYS A 197 -6.17 -12.17 -8.29
CA LYS A 197 -7.23 -12.35 -7.30
C LYS A 197 -7.23 -11.20 -6.27
N SER A 198 -6.07 -10.84 -5.73
CA SER A 198 -5.98 -9.71 -4.79
C SER A 198 -6.37 -8.38 -5.43
N LEU A 199 -6.10 -8.18 -6.73
CA LEU A 199 -6.55 -7.00 -7.45
C LEU A 199 -8.06 -7.00 -7.63
N ASN A 200 -8.69 -8.13 -7.92
CA ASN A 200 -10.14 -8.25 -8.01
C ASN A 200 -10.85 -7.92 -6.68
N GLU A 201 -10.19 -8.18 -5.53
CA GLU A 201 -10.70 -7.82 -4.21
C GLU A 201 -10.58 -6.31 -3.91
N VAL A 202 -9.70 -5.57 -4.57
CA VAL A 202 -9.47 -4.13 -4.32
C VAL A 202 -10.07 -3.22 -5.39
N TYR A 203 -10.43 -3.74 -6.56
CA TYR A 203 -11.22 -3.04 -7.57
C TYR A 203 -12.69 -3.47 -7.44
N PHE A 204 -13.61 -2.55 -7.66
CA PHE A 204 -15.03 -2.88 -7.87
C PHE A 204 -15.30 -3.39 -9.28
N ASP A 205 -14.69 -2.75 -10.28
CA ASP A 205 -14.83 -3.13 -11.69
C ASP A 205 -13.58 -3.85 -12.19
N ASP A 206 -13.63 -5.18 -12.20
CA ASP A 206 -12.54 -6.06 -12.69
C ASP A 206 -12.08 -5.74 -14.12
N LYS A 207 -12.95 -5.13 -14.95
CA LYS A 207 -12.63 -4.77 -16.34
C LYS A 207 -11.55 -3.70 -16.42
N ARG A 208 -11.36 -2.94 -15.35
CA ARG A 208 -10.32 -1.91 -15.24
C ARG A 208 -8.94 -2.48 -14.93
N ILE A 209 -8.85 -3.76 -14.55
CA ILE A 209 -7.60 -4.43 -14.24
C ILE A 209 -6.91 -4.90 -15.52
N SER A 210 -6.07 -4.05 -16.09
CA SER A 210 -5.32 -4.37 -17.30
C SER A 210 -4.19 -5.39 -17.04
N LYS A 211 -3.71 -6.03 -18.12
CA LYS A 211 -2.54 -6.92 -18.04
C LYS A 211 -1.29 -6.17 -17.55
N SER A 212 -1.15 -4.89 -17.86
CA SER A 212 -0.03 -4.05 -17.41
C SER A 212 -0.09 -3.80 -15.90
N ILE A 213 -1.28 -3.53 -15.34
CA ILE A 213 -1.49 -3.40 -13.90
C ILE A 213 -1.09 -4.70 -13.19
N ILE A 214 -1.62 -5.84 -13.61
CA ILE A 214 -1.28 -7.15 -13.03
C ILE A 214 0.23 -7.38 -13.09
N ASN A 215 0.88 -7.07 -14.21
CA ASN A 215 2.31 -7.27 -14.40
C ASN A 215 3.15 -6.37 -13.48
N ARG A 216 2.76 -5.11 -13.33
CA ARG A 216 3.40 -4.14 -12.43
C ARG A 216 3.37 -4.63 -10.97
N TYR A 217 2.18 -4.95 -10.46
CA TYR A 217 2.03 -5.47 -9.09
C TYR A 217 2.81 -6.77 -8.88
N TYR A 218 2.75 -7.68 -9.86
CA TYR A 218 3.45 -8.96 -9.83
C TYR A 218 4.96 -8.78 -9.76
N LYS A 219 5.56 -8.07 -10.72
CA LYS A 219 7.00 -7.91 -10.80
C LYS A 219 7.57 -7.12 -9.62
N LEU A 220 6.91 -6.03 -9.22
CA LEU A 220 7.36 -5.24 -8.07
C LEU A 220 7.26 -5.99 -6.73
N ASN A 221 6.30 -6.93 -6.61
CA ASN A 221 6.24 -7.83 -5.46
C ASN A 221 7.41 -8.83 -5.45
N LEU A 222 7.90 -9.23 -6.63
CA LEU A 222 9.05 -10.13 -6.78
C LEU A 222 10.41 -9.46 -6.58
N ARG A 223 10.49 -8.15 -6.35
CA ARG A 223 11.76 -7.54 -5.99
C ARG A 223 12.38 -8.28 -4.82
N GLU A 224 13.69 -8.56 -4.93
CA GLU A 224 14.44 -9.24 -3.89
C GLU A 224 14.15 -8.68 -2.49
N GLY A 225 13.69 -9.55 -1.60
CA GLY A 225 13.34 -9.25 -0.22
C GLY A 225 11.94 -8.67 0.03
N ASN A 226 11.18 -8.22 -0.97
CA ASN A 226 9.83 -7.67 -0.76
C ASN A 226 8.85 -8.70 -0.21
N ARG A 227 8.92 -9.95 -0.67
CA ARG A 227 8.06 -11.04 -0.17
C ARG A 227 8.34 -11.35 1.31
N GLN A 228 9.61 -11.32 1.72
CA GLN A 228 9.97 -11.45 3.13
C GLN A 228 9.48 -10.25 3.94
N ALA A 229 9.65 -9.02 3.43
CA ALA A 229 9.16 -7.80 4.08
C ALA A 229 7.63 -7.81 4.26
N PHE A 230 6.89 -8.33 3.27
CA PHE A 230 5.45 -8.52 3.38
C PHE A 230 5.07 -9.45 4.54
N VAL A 231 5.78 -10.59 4.69
CA VAL A 231 5.57 -11.51 5.80
C VAL A 231 5.96 -10.85 7.14
N ASP A 232 7.13 -10.22 7.21
CA ASP A 232 7.60 -9.54 8.43
C ASP A 232 6.57 -8.50 8.91
N ARG A 233 6.00 -7.74 7.97
CA ARG A 233 4.96 -6.76 8.26
C ARG A 233 3.62 -7.40 8.67
N ALA A 234 3.21 -8.48 8.00
CA ALA A 234 1.97 -9.18 8.33
C ALA A 234 1.98 -9.79 9.74
N LEU A 235 3.16 -10.15 10.25
CA LEU A 235 3.35 -10.70 11.60
C LEU A 235 3.26 -9.64 12.71
N ILE A 236 3.24 -8.35 12.37
CA ILE A 236 3.10 -7.29 13.37
C ILE A 236 1.66 -7.25 13.88
N ASN A 237 1.52 -7.28 15.18
CA ASN A 237 0.21 -7.12 15.81
C ASN A 237 -0.30 -5.69 15.64
N PHE A 238 -1.62 -5.56 15.53
CA PHE A 238 -2.27 -4.27 15.55
C PHE A 238 -1.94 -3.53 16.85
N THR A 239 -1.65 -2.25 16.72
CA THR A 239 -1.48 -1.34 17.85
C THR A 239 -2.47 -0.20 17.67
N ASP A 240 -3.35 -0.04 18.64
CA ASP A 240 -4.34 1.02 18.60
C ASP A 240 -3.71 2.38 18.90
N HIS A 241 -3.80 3.27 17.93
CA HIS A 241 -3.41 4.67 18.05
C HIS A 241 -4.59 5.62 17.83
N THR A 242 -5.83 5.12 17.76
CA THR A 242 -7.01 5.88 17.33
C THR A 242 -7.34 7.06 18.24
N SER A 243 -7.00 7.00 19.54
CA SER A 243 -7.14 8.13 20.47
C SER A 243 -6.43 9.41 19.98
N ARG A 244 -5.40 9.26 19.13
CA ARG A 244 -4.67 10.38 18.55
C ARG A 244 -5.39 11.09 17.41
N LEU A 245 -6.37 10.46 16.76
CA LEU A 245 -7.18 11.09 15.71
C LEU A 245 -7.81 12.41 16.18
N LYS A 246 -8.20 12.49 17.46
CA LYS A 246 -8.76 13.70 18.07
C LYS A 246 -7.77 14.87 18.14
N LYS A 247 -6.47 14.63 17.94
CA LYS A 247 -5.42 15.66 17.95
C LYS A 247 -5.23 16.33 16.60
N ILE A 248 -5.80 15.76 15.54
CA ILE A 248 -5.72 16.31 14.19
C ILE A 248 -6.64 17.52 14.10
N LYS A 249 -6.07 18.69 13.79
CA LYS A 249 -6.76 19.97 13.60
C LYS A 249 -6.79 20.36 12.12
N SER A 250 -5.81 19.88 11.35
CA SER A 250 -5.71 20.12 9.92
C SER A 250 -7.00 19.73 9.20
N PRO A 251 -7.51 20.56 8.28
CA PRO A 251 -8.64 20.16 7.43
C PRO A 251 -8.41 18.80 6.81
N THR A 252 -9.38 17.90 6.92
CA THR A 252 -9.23 16.50 6.53
C THR A 252 -10.34 16.06 5.57
N LEU A 253 -9.97 15.56 4.41
CA LEU A 253 -10.85 14.83 3.50
C LEU A 253 -10.75 13.34 3.77
N ILE A 254 -11.89 12.69 4.01
CA ILE A 254 -12.03 11.24 4.12
C ILE A 254 -12.73 10.77 2.86
N LEU A 255 -11.95 10.28 1.88
CA LEU A 255 -12.42 9.76 0.60
C LEU A 255 -12.50 8.25 0.66
N TRP A 256 -13.64 7.67 0.24
CA TRP A 256 -13.84 6.24 0.36
C TRP A 256 -14.58 5.65 -0.83
N GLY A 257 -14.08 4.52 -1.35
CA GLY A 257 -14.83 3.67 -2.26
C GLY A 257 -15.92 2.92 -1.49
N GLY A 258 -17.18 3.11 -1.91
CA GLY A 258 -18.33 2.55 -1.21
C GLY A 258 -18.40 1.02 -1.23
N ASN A 259 -17.69 0.39 -2.18
CA ASN A 259 -17.65 -1.05 -2.39
C ASN A 259 -16.29 -1.65 -1.99
N ASP A 260 -15.59 -1.04 -1.04
CA ASP A 260 -14.32 -1.55 -0.53
C ASP A 260 -14.53 -2.86 0.25
N GLU A 261 -14.01 -3.97 -0.29
CA GLU A 261 -14.07 -5.29 0.34
C GLU A 261 -12.98 -5.51 1.41
N TRP A 262 -11.90 -4.67 1.39
CA TRP A 262 -10.81 -4.80 2.36
C TRP A 262 -11.03 -3.99 3.62
N ILE A 263 -11.52 -2.75 3.48
CA ILE A 263 -11.78 -1.85 4.60
C ILE A 263 -13.17 -1.24 4.45
N ASN A 264 -14.12 -1.82 5.17
CA ASN A 264 -15.53 -1.46 5.07
C ASN A 264 -15.76 0.06 5.21
N VAL A 265 -16.62 0.60 4.36
CA VAL A 265 -16.96 2.04 4.29
C VAL A 265 -17.45 2.62 5.63
N LYS A 266 -17.97 1.79 6.56
CA LYS A 266 -18.33 2.23 7.92
C LYS A 266 -17.19 2.89 8.68
N PHE A 267 -15.93 2.57 8.33
CA PHE A 267 -14.75 3.19 8.96
C PHE A 267 -14.58 4.66 8.55
N ALA A 268 -15.08 5.08 7.38
CA ALA A 268 -15.09 6.49 7.00
C ALA A 268 -15.84 7.33 8.05
N GLN A 269 -16.98 6.84 8.53
CA GLN A 269 -17.75 7.53 9.57
C GLN A 269 -17.06 7.51 10.92
N LYS A 270 -16.31 6.44 11.27
CA LYS A 270 -15.51 6.41 12.50
C LYS A 270 -14.40 7.48 12.46
N PHE A 271 -13.69 7.63 11.33
CA PHE A 271 -12.73 8.73 11.15
C PHE A 271 -13.40 10.10 11.29
N LYS A 272 -14.55 10.32 10.64
CA LYS A 272 -15.33 11.56 10.72
C LYS A 272 -15.71 11.94 12.16
N THR A 273 -16.11 10.97 12.94
CA THR A 273 -16.48 11.18 14.35
C THR A 273 -15.27 11.61 15.20
N MET A 274 -14.08 11.09 14.89
CA MET A 274 -12.87 11.32 15.69
C MET A 274 -12.06 12.53 15.22
N ILE A 275 -12.09 12.88 13.94
CA ILE A 275 -11.42 14.06 13.38
C ILE A 275 -12.45 15.17 13.20
N LYS A 276 -12.49 16.13 14.11
CA LYS A 276 -13.52 17.19 14.13
C LYS A 276 -13.57 18.01 12.83
N ASN A 277 -12.41 18.43 12.35
CA ASN A 277 -12.29 19.25 11.13
C ASN A 277 -12.17 18.34 9.89
N SER A 278 -13.19 17.52 9.63
CA SER A 278 -13.15 16.61 8.49
C SER A 278 -14.47 16.58 7.73
N ARG A 279 -14.39 16.19 6.46
CA ARG A 279 -15.54 15.84 5.63
C ARG A 279 -15.37 14.46 5.01
N VAL A 280 -16.49 13.79 4.73
CA VAL A 280 -16.51 12.47 4.09
C VAL A 280 -17.03 12.63 2.67
N SER A 281 -16.40 11.93 1.74
CA SER A 281 -16.88 11.73 0.39
C SER A 281 -16.85 10.24 0.06
N ILE A 282 -17.99 9.66 -0.28
CA ILE A 282 -18.12 8.25 -0.66
C ILE A 282 -18.29 8.18 -2.17
N MET A 283 -17.48 7.36 -2.82
CA MET A 283 -17.57 7.07 -4.25
C MET A 283 -18.32 5.77 -4.47
N ASN A 284 -19.51 5.85 -5.06
CA ASN A 284 -20.27 4.65 -5.42
C ASN A 284 -19.55 3.83 -6.50
N GLU A 285 -19.81 2.52 -6.53
CA GLU A 285 -19.23 1.61 -7.53
C GLU A 285 -17.69 1.77 -7.63
N THR A 286 -17.03 1.82 -6.48
CA THR A 286 -15.61 2.05 -6.35
C THR A 286 -15.06 1.20 -5.20
N GLY A 287 -13.96 0.51 -5.45
CA GLY A 287 -13.30 -0.36 -4.50
C GLY A 287 -12.30 0.36 -3.59
N HIS A 288 -11.26 -0.35 -3.19
CA HIS A 288 -10.25 0.06 -2.20
C HIS A 288 -9.26 1.12 -2.71
N ILE A 289 -9.10 1.26 -4.02
CA ILE A 289 -8.07 2.10 -4.64
C ILE A 289 -8.65 3.10 -5.66
N PRO A 290 -9.49 4.07 -5.19
CA PRO A 290 -10.16 5.05 -6.06
C PRO A 290 -9.21 5.79 -7.01
N MET A 291 -7.97 6.06 -6.58
CA MET A 291 -6.96 6.76 -7.37
C MET A 291 -6.45 5.97 -8.58
N GLU A 292 -6.60 4.64 -8.61
CA GLU A 292 -6.34 3.81 -9.80
C GLU A 292 -7.62 3.47 -10.54
N GLU A 293 -8.70 3.18 -9.81
CA GLU A 293 -9.95 2.70 -10.41
C GLU A 293 -10.76 3.82 -11.07
N LYS A 294 -10.92 4.95 -10.39
CA LYS A 294 -11.63 6.15 -10.88
C LYS A 294 -10.76 7.40 -10.68
N PRO A 295 -9.61 7.48 -11.35
CA PRO A 295 -8.59 8.50 -11.07
C PRO A 295 -9.10 9.93 -11.24
N PHE A 296 -9.85 10.22 -12.30
CA PHE A 296 -10.30 11.58 -12.57
C PHE A 296 -11.42 12.03 -11.64
N GLU A 297 -12.33 11.13 -11.28
CA GLU A 297 -13.41 11.42 -10.34
C GLU A 297 -12.87 11.62 -8.92
N SER A 298 -11.99 10.72 -8.47
CA SER A 298 -11.36 10.81 -7.17
C SER A 298 -10.46 12.04 -7.03
N LEU A 299 -9.73 12.37 -8.10
CA LEU A 299 -8.87 13.54 -8.12
C LEU A 299 -9.68 14.83 -8.06
N ARG A 300 -10.80 14.95 -8.81
CA ARG A 300 -11.66 16.13 -8.75
C ARG A 300 -12.13 16.45 -7.34
N ILE A 301 -12.57 15.43 -6.59
CA ILE A 301 -12.97 15.59 -5.18
C ILE A 301 -11.82 16.15 -4.33
N VAL A 302 -10.59 15.69 -4.61
CA VAL A 302 -9.40 16.15 -3.90
C VAL A 302 -9.01 17.56 -4.33
N GLU A 303 -9.04 17.88 -5.61
CA GLU A 303 -8.75 19.25 -6.11
C GLU A 303 -9.72 20.26 -5.52
N ASP A 304 -11.03 19.97 -5.50
CA ASP A 304 -12.04 20.82 -4.87
C ASP A 304 -11.72 21.06 -3.38
N PHE A 305 -11.26 20.01 -2.68
CA PHE A 305 -10.84 20.13 -1.28
C PHE A 305 -9.55 20.95 -1.12
N LEU A 306 -8.60 20.83 -2.03
CA LEU A 306 -7.30 21.51 -1.91
C LEU A 306 -7.42 23.04 -2.09
N VAL A 307 -8.37 23.52 -2.88
CA VAL A 307 -8.56 24.95 -3.18
C VAL A 307 -9.43 25.69 -2.15
N GLU A 308 -10.24 25.01 -1.37
CA GLU A 308 -10.97 25.56 -0.22
C GLU A 308 -10.02 26.07 0.87
#